data_ac8ab4153783f43dfaeb8a49fac220bc
#
_entry.id   ac8ab4153783f43dfaeb8a49fac220bc
#
_cell.length_a   1.000
_cell.length_b   1.000
_cell.length_c   1.000
_cell.angle_alpha   90.00
_cell.angle_beta   90.00
_cell.angle_gamma   90.00
#
_symmetry.space_group_name_H-M   'P 1'
#
loop_
_entity.id
_entity.type
_entity.pdbx_description
1 polymer ?
#
loop_
_entity_poly.entity_id
_entity_poly.type
_entity_poly.pdbx_seq_one_letter_code
_entity_poly.pdbx_strand_id
1 'polypeptide(L)'
;EPLLEILQRDDLAVTLLLFFSGLFTPCVRISADFLQVQDAYLQSETAAKGITDIVDLTPIRDMYSGGFYPFATPEEHWAYWSRYIYINRYMDAPKPVYDDLLKLVADKDYFVITTNIDHCFQKAGFDKKRLFYTQGDYGLFQCSEPCCQETFDNEKTVRAMVEAQGFTVADGVLTPPTDGTPTMAVPSELLPGCPHCGRPMTMNLRCDDKFAEDEGWHAAAERYENFLRTRDGQKLLFLELGVGYNTPVIIKYPFLRMTAGNPKATYACINMGQASTLREIEERSILIDGDITAVIEEMKKTASYK
;
A
#
# COMPACT_ATOMS: atom_id res chain seq x y z
N GLU A 1 22.11 -5.80 -14.29
CA GLU A 1 22.16 -6.59 -15.55
C GLU A 1 21.43 -7.94 -15.43
N PRO A 2 21.74 -8.86 -14.49
CA PRO A 2 21.14 -10.21 -14.48
C PRO A 2 19.62 -10.23 -14.41
N LEU A 3 18.99 -9.32 -13.66
CA LEU A 3 17.53 -9.26 -13.56
C LEU A 3 16.91 -8.78 -14.88
N LEU A 4 17.51 -7.84 -15.55
CA LEU A 4 17.04 -7.36 -16.84
C LEU A 4 17.15 -8.43 -17.93
N GLU A 5 18.24 -9.21 -17.94
CA GLU A 5 18.41 -10.33 -18.87
C GLU A 5 17.32 -11.39 -18.69
N ILE A 6 16.92 -11.67 -17.44
CA ILE A 6 15.81 -12.59 -17.17
C ILE A 6 14.48 -12.00 -17.65
N LEU A 7 14.20 -10.74 -17.36
CA LEU A 7 12.96 -10.07 -17.79
C LEU A 7 12.84 -9.93 -19.33
N GLN A 8 13.93 -9.98 -20.06
CA GLN A 8 13.92 -9.95 -21.54
C GLN A 8 13.59 -11.30 -22.20
N ARG A 9 13.44 -12.40 -21.43
CA ARG A 9 13.10 -13.72 -22.00
C ARG A 9 11.64 -13.80 -22.37
N ASP A 10 11.32 -14.25 -23.56
CA ASP A 10 9.95 -14.38 -24.09
C ASP A 10 9.14 -15.51 -23.43
N ASP A 11 9.82 -16.52 -22.88
CA ASP A 11 9.21 -17.71 -22.27
C ASP A 11 9.04 -17.61 -20.74
N LEU A 12 9.14 -16.40 -20.20
CA LEU A 12 9.09 -16.15 -18.77
C LEU A 12 7.69 -15.73 -18.32
N ALA A 13 7.10 -16.48 -17.39
CA ALA A 13 5.99 -15.96 -16.60
C ALA A 13 6.55 -15.23 -15.37
N VAL A 14 6.05 -14.03 -15.11
CA VAL A 14 6.53 -13.17 -14.01
C VAL A 14 5.46 -13.08 -12.95
N THR A 15 5.72 -13.62 -11.78
CA THR A 15 4.94 -13.27 -10.60
C THR A 15 5.61 -12.07 -9.96
N LEU A 16 4.99 -10.92 -10.15
CA LEU A 16 5.47 -9.65 -9.62
C LEU A 16 4.87 -9.42 -8.25
N LEU A 17 5.73 -9.13 -7.29
CA LEU A 17 5.33 -8.79 -5.96
C LEU A 17 5.95 -7.49 -5.53
N LEU A 18 5.08 -6.52 -5.35
CA LEU A 18 5.45 -5.27 -4.71
C LEU A 18 4.93 -5.24 -3.29
N PHE A 19 5.86 -5.19 -2.38
CA PHE A 19 5.65 -4.74 -1.03
C PHE A 19 6.52 -3.51 -0.82
N PHE A 20 5.90 -2.37 -0.67
CA PHE A 20 6.58 -1.27 -0.01
C PHE A 20 6.42 -1.47 1.49
N SER A 21 7.33 -2.22 2.11
CA SER A 21 7.42 -2.30 3.57
C SER A 21 8.00 -1.04 4.20
N GLY A 22 8.39 -0.10 3.38
CA GLY A 22 8.49 1.26 3.83
C GLY A 22 7.12 1.86 3.64
N LEU A 23 6.29 1.87 4.63
CA LEU A 23 5.21 2.84 4.86
C LEU A 23 5.64 4.28 4.51
N PHE A 24 6.77 4.45 3.86
CA PHE A 24 7.55 5.67 3.88
C PHE A 24 8.24 6.03 2.60
N THR A 25 8.04 5.44 1.41
CA THR A 25 8.99 5.92 0.46
C THR A 25 8.54 6.51 -0.84
N PRO A 26 7.48 6.39 -1.54
CA PRO A 26 7.21 7.39 -2.57
C PRO A 26 6.11 8.38 -2.24
N CYS A 27 5.10 8.00 -1.49
CA CYS A 27 4.03 8.94 -1.11
C CYS A 27 4.44 9.93 -0.02
N VAL A 28 5.48 9.66 0.73
CA VAL A 28 5.89 10.44 1.92
C VAL A 28 6.87 11.57 1.62
N ARG A 29 7.35 11.75 0.42
CA ARG A 29 8.08 12.98 0.07
C ARG A 29 7.20 14.18 -0.35
N ILE A 30 5.89 14.02 -0.43
CA ILE A 30 4.94 15.16 -0.29
C ILE A 30 5.03 15.76 1.13
N SER A 31 5.78 15.25 1.94
CA SER A 31 5.73 15.16 3.36
C SER A 31 6.64 16.09 4.12
N ALA A 32 7.50 16.86 3.51
CA ALA A 32 8.06 17.96 4.28
C ALA A 32 6.94 18.96 4.64
N ASP A 33 6.06 19.27 3.68
CA ASP A 33 4.93 20.16 3.93
C ASP A 33 3.82 19.46 4.71
N PHE A 34 3.59 18.15 4.52
CA PHE A 34 2.58 17.41 5.26
C PHE A 34 3.03 17.03 6.67
N LEU A 35 4.30 16.67 6.87
CA LEU A 35 4.87 16.52 8.22
C LEU A 35 4.90 17.87 8.95
N GLN A 36 5.12 18.98 8.27
CA GLN A 36 4.95 20.30 8.87
C GLN A 36 3.50 20.58 9.27
N VAL A 37 2.52 20.18 8.47
CA VAL A 37 1.10 20.28 8.83
C VAL A 37 0.74 19.33 9.96
N GLN A 38 1.32 18.12 9.99
CA GLN A 38 1.13 17.16 11.07
C GLN A 38 1.90 17.55 12.34
N ASP A 39 3.12 18.08 12.20
CA ASP A 39 3.88 18.64 13.33
C ASP A 39 3.22 19.91 13.86
N ALA A 40 2.72 20.78 12.99
CA ALA A 40 1.91 21.94 13.39
C ALA A 40 0.59 21.52 14.05
N TYR A 41 0.00 20.43 13.60
CA TYR A 41 -1.17 19.80 14.20
C TYR A 41 -0.85 19.28 15.61
N LEU A 42 0.16 18.44 15.75
CA LEU A 42 0.58 17.91 17.06
C LEU A 42 1.02 19.04 18.00
N GLN A 43 1.73 20.04 17.50
CA GLN A 43 2.15 21.22 18.28
C GLN A 43 0.97 22.11 18.66
N SER A 44 -0.05 22.30 17.80
CA SER A 44 -1.22 23.12 18.10
C SER A 44 -2.14 22.47 19.12
N GLU A 45 -2.34 21.15 19.04
CA GLU A 45 -3.06 20.41 20.09
C GLU A 45 -2.36 20.49 21.44
N THR A 46 -1.04 20.37 21.43
CA THR A 46 -0.19 20.49 22.59
C THR A 46 -0.31 21.85 23.23
N ALA A 47 -0.22 22.91 22.41
CA ALA A 47 -0.34 24.29 22.86
C ALA A 47 -1.75 24.61 23.37
N ALA A 48 -2.79 24.11 22.71
CA ALA A 48 -4.20 24.37 23.07
C ALA A 48 -4.62 23.64 24.37
N LYS A 49 -4.04 22.48 24.67
CA LYS A 49 -4.34 21.69 25.89
C LYS A 49 -3.46 22.04 27.08
N GLY A 50 -2.45 22.94 26.92
CA GLY A 50 -1.53 23.31 28.00
C GLY A 50 -0.75 22.11 28.57
N ILE A 51 -0.56 21.07 27.77
CA ILE A 51 0.11 19.83 28.18
C ILE A 51 1.61 20.05 28.03
N THR A 52 2.26 20.42 29.13
CA THR A 52 3.71 20.52 29.23
C THR A 52 4.42 19.19 29.47
N ASP A 53 3.66 18.13 29.75
CA ASP A 53 4.16 16.78 29.96
C ASP A 53 3.77 15.85 28.80
N ILE A 54 4.24 16.14 27.58
CA ILE A 54 4.12 15.20 26.48
C ILE A 54 5.24 14.16 26.61
N VAL A 55 5.18 13.40 27.65
CA VAL A 55 6.07 12.26 27.85
C VAL A 55 5.59 11.04 27.05
N ASP A 56 4.38 11.08 26.46
CA ASP A 56 3.75 9.89 25.86
C ASP A 56 3.21 10.07 24.44
N LEU A 57 3.70 11.01 23.62
CA LEU A 57 3.54 10.93 22.17
C LEU A 57 4.52 9.93 21.52
N THR A 58 5.25 9.16 22.33
CA THR A 58 6.12 8.07 21.89
C THR A 58 5.47 6.95 21.07
N PRO A 59 4.11 6.76 21.00
CA PRO A 59 3.56 5.76 20.09
C PRO A 59 3.42 6.23 18.63
N ILE A 60 3.41 7.53 18.35
CA ILE A 60 3.26 8.02 16.95
C ILE A 60 4.66 8.18 16.35
N ARG A 61 5.19 7.07 15.82
CA ARG A 61 6.50 7.05 15.14
C ARG A 61 6.40 7.49 13.67
N ASP A 62 5.22 7.40 13.10
CA ASP A 62 4.94 7.62 11.69
C ASP A 62 3.43 7.79 11.44
N MET A 63 3.07 8.22 10.24
CA MET A 63 1.67 8.44 9.85
C MET A 63 0.77 7.20 10.02
N TYR A 64 1.29 6.00 9.80
CA TYR A 64 0.49 4.77 9.94
C TYR A 64 0.24 4.45 11.41
N SER A 65 1.29 4.48 12.24
CA SER A 65 1.13 4.25 13.68
C SER A 65 0.24 5.31 14.35
N GLY A 66 0.24 6.55 13.82
CA GLY A 66 -0.68 7.60 14.25
C GLY A 66 -2.16 7.26 14.05
N GLY A 67 -2.48 6.45 13.04
CA GLY A 67 -3.85 5.98 12.81
C GLY A 67 -4.40 5.05 13.91
N PHE A 68 -3.53 4.41 14.67
CA PHE A 68 -3.88 3.54 15.80
C PHE A 68 -3.80 4.27 17.14
N TYR A 69 -3.60 5.58 17.14
CA TYR A 69 -3.70 6.40 18.34
C TYR A 69 -5.13 6.31 18.92
N PRO A 70 -5.28 6.19 20.24
CA PRO A 70 -6.60 6.11 20.89
C PRO A 70 -7.25 7.50 20.95
N PHE A 71 -7.78 7.95 19.81
CA PHE A 71 -8.52 9.22 19.73
C PHE A 71 -9.67 9.28 20.74
N ALA A 72 -9.94 10.45 21.29
CA ALA A 72 -10.96 10.63 22.33
C ALA A 72 -12.38 10.46 21.75
N THR A 73 -12.58 10.80 20.48
CA THR A 73 -13.88 10.70 19.81
C THR A 73 -13.76 10.09 18.40
N PRO A 74 -14.87 9.51 17.88
CA PRO A 74 -14.91 9.05 16.49
C PRO A 74 -14.66 10.19 15.48
N GLU A 75 -15.08 11.40 15.78
CA GLU A 75 -14.88 12.59 14.97
C GLU A 75 -13.40 12.93 14.80
N GLU A 76 -12.61 12.85 15.88
CA GLU A 76 -11.16 13.03 15.85
C GLU A 76 -10.47 11.89 15.08
N HIS A 77 -10.88 10.65 15.32
CA HIS A 77 -10.38 9.47 14.61
C HIS A 77 -10.58 9.62 13.10
N TRP A 78 -11.78 10.02 12.66
CA TRP A 78 -12.06 10.21 11.25
C TRP A 78 -11.44 11.47 10.65
N ALA A 79 -11.18 12.50 11.47
CA ALA A 79 -10.39 13.66 11.02
C ALA A 79 -8.98 13.25 10.62
N TYR A 80 -8.34 12.36 11.39
CA TYR A 80 -7.04 11.81 11.05
C TYR A 80 -7.11 10.91 9.82
N TRP A 81 -7.96 9.87 9.87
CA TRP A 81 -8.03 8.86 8.83
C TRP A 81 -8.50 9.38 7.49
N SER A 82 -9.42 10.32 7.45
CA SER A 82 -9.87 10.90 6.17
C SER A 82 -8.74 11.58 5.40
N ARG A 83 -7.86 12.30 6.09
CA ARG A 83 -6.65 12.90 5.48
C ARG A 83 -5.67 11.84 5.04
N TYR A 84 -5.41 10.87 5.90
CA TYR A 84 -4.52 9.76 5.59
C TYR A 84 -4.99 8.99 4.35
N ILE A 85 -6.26 8.61 4.31
CA ILE A 85 -6.88 7.93 3.18
C ILE A 85 -6.79 8.80 1.92
N TYR A 86 -7.16 10.08 2.03
CA TYR A 86 -7.17 10.95 0.85
C TYR A 86 -5.79 11.01 0.19
N ILE A 87 -4.75 11.23 0.98
CA ILE A 87 -3.37 11.33 0.49
C ILE A 87 -2.89 10.02 -0.12
N ASN A 88 -3.08 8.91 0.56
CA ASN A 88 -2.51 7.63 0.12
C ASN A 88 -3.33 6.96 -0.99
N ARG A 89 -4.66 7.16 -1.00
CA ARG A 89 -5.57 6.46 -1.90
C ARG A 89 -6.01 7.31 -3.09
N TYR A 90 -6.23 8.61 -2.89
CA TYR A 90 -6.85 9.46 -3.90
C TYR A 90 -5.87 10.39 -4.61
N MET A 91 -4.81 10.85 -3.96
CA MET A 91 -3.75 11.61 -4.63
C MET A 91 -2.88 10.70 -5.49
N ASP A 92 -2.28 11.25 -6.52
CA ASP A 92 -1.34 10.52 -7.37
C ASP A 92 -0.04 10.22 -6.64
N ALA A 93 0.59 9.11 -7.03
CA ALA A 93 1.91 8.76 -6.52
C ALA A 93 2.95 9.82 -6.99
N PRO A 94 3.84 10.30 -6.10
CA PRO A 94 4.77 11.38 -6.43
C PRO A 94 5.90 10.98 -7.38
N LYS A 95 6.07 9.67 -7.62
CA LYS A 95 7.10 9.13 -8.51
C LYS A 95 6.50 8.11 -9.47
N PRO A 96 7.02 7.99 -10.70
CA PRO A 96 6.48 7.11 -11.73
C PRO A 96 6.91 5.64 -11.58
N VAL A 97 7.25 5.19 -10.35
CA VAL A 97 7.80 3.85 -10.12
C VAL A 97 6.84 2.74 -10.55
N TYR A 98 5.54 2.93 -10.34
CA TYR A 98 4.52 1.95 -10.75
C TYR A 98 4.32 1.94 -12.27
N ASP A 99 4.31 3.13 -12.92
CA ASP A 99 4.25 3.25 -14.38
C ASP A 99 5.46 2.62 -15.05
N ASP A 100 6.62 2.82 -14.47
CA ASP A 100 7.86 2.28 -14.97
C ASP A 100 7.94 0.76 -14.80
N LEU A 101 7.44 0.26 -13.69
CA LEU A 101 7.32 -1.16 -13.46
C LEU A 101 6.33 -1.81 -14.43
N LEU A 102 5.18 -1.18 -14.69
CA LEU A 102 4.23 -1.66 -15.69
C LEU A 102 4.92 -1.78 -17.07
N LYS A 103 5.69 -0.78 -17.48
CA LYS A 103 6.44 -0.84 -18.77
C LYS A 103 7.41 -2.02 -18.86
N LEU A 104 8.01 -2.42 -17.72
CA LEU A 104 8.93 -3.57 -17.67
C LEU A 104 8.22 -4.92 -17.81
N VAL A 105 6.93 -5.00 -17.49
CA VAL A 105 6.20 -6.28 -17.44
C VAL A 105 4.96 -6.33 -18.33
N ALA A 106 4.58 -5.24 -19.00
CA ALA A 106 3.35 -5.15 -19.78
C ALA A 106 3.25 -6.19 -20.91
N ASP A 107 4.36 -6.58 -21.50
CA ASP A 107 4.48 -7.60 -22.54
C ASP A 107 4.65 -9.02 -21.97
N LYS A 108 4.68 -9.19 -20.66
CA LYS A 108 4.90 -10.47 -19.99
C LYS A 108 3.58 -11.07 -19.48
N ASP A 109 3.62 -12.37 -19.29
CA ASP A 109 2.57 -13.07 -18.56
C ASP A 109 2.80 -12.86 -17.06
N TYR A 110 2.25 -11.77 -16.52
CA TYR A 110 2.48 -11.36 -15.14
C TYR A 110 1.24 -11.49 -14.26
N PHE A 111 1.48 -11.60 -12.96
CA PHE A 111 0.48 -11.39 -11.92
C PHE A 111 1.10 -10.59 -10.76
N VAL A 112 0.33 -9.67 -10.20
CA VAL A 112 0.72 -8.85 -9.06
C VAL A 112 -0.02 -9.31 -7.82
N ILE A 113 0.72 -9.61 -6.75
CA ILE A 113 0.16 -9.72 -5.40
C ILE A 113 0.78 -8.64 -4.53
N THR A 114 -0.01 -7.91 -3.77
CA THR A 114 0.47 -6.79 -2.95
C THR A 114 -0.22 -6.75 -1.60
N THR A 115 0.51 -6.29 -0.59
CA THR A 115 -0.04 -5.90 0.70
C THR A 115 -0.28 -4.39 0.81
N ASN A 116 0.07 -3.64 -0.24
CA ASN A 116 -0.27 -2.22 -0.32
C ASN A 116 -1.76 -2.04 -0.58
N ILE A 117 -2.33 -1.04 0.07
CA ILE A 117 -3.76 -0.72 0.04
C ILE A 117 -4.02 0.69 -0.52
N ASP A 118 -3.00 1.27 -1.17
CA ASP A 118 -2.95 2.62 -1.72
C ASP A 118 -3.50 2.76 -3.15
N HIS A 119 -3.82 1.64 -3.81
CA HIS A 119 -4.34 1.58 -5.17
C HIS A 119 -3.35 2.06 -6.26
N CYS A 120 -2.08 2.22 -5.96
CA CYS A 120 -1.11 2.76 -6.91
C CYS A 120 -0.92 1.88 -8.15
N PHE A 121 -1.05 0.55 -8.04
CA PHE A 121 -1.05 -0.35 -9.19
C PHE A 121 -2.18 -0.07 -10.18
N GLN A 122 -3.40 0.08 -9.66
CA GLN A 122 -4.57 0.36 -10.48
C GLN A 122 -4.46 1.73 -11.15
N LYS A 123 -3.96 2.75 -10.42
CA LYS A 123 -3.72 4.09 -10.96
C LYS A 123 -2.68 4.08 -12.09
N ALA A 124 -1.64 3.28 -11.98
CA ALA A 124 -0.63 3.10 -13.02
C ALA A 124 -1.12 2.29 -14.24
N GLY A 125 -2.33 1.74 -14.18
CA GLY A 125 -2.95 1.01 -15.30
C GLY A 125 -2.68 -0.49 -15.34
N PHE A 126 -2.23 -1.11 -14.25
CA PHE A 126 -2.16 -2.56 -14.17
C PHE A 126 -3.56 -3.19 -14.30
N ASP A 127 -3.66 -4.29 -15.05
CA ASP A 127 -4.92 -5.01 -15.23
C ASP A 127 -5.42 -5.56 -13.89
N LYS A 128 -6.60 -5.10 -13.44
CA LYS A 128 -7.23 -5.55 -12.21
C LYS A 128 -7.43 -7.07 -12.17
N LYS A 129 -7.56 -7.75 -13.32
CA LYS A 129 -7.66 -9.21 -13.38
C LYS A 129 -6.34 -9.92 -13.04
N ARG A 130 -5.23 -9.20 -13.11
CA ARG A 130 -3.87 -9.67 -12.79
C ARG A 130 -3.34 -9.08 -11.49
N LEU A 131 -4.24 -8.66 -10.59
CA LEU A 131 -3.90 -7.98 -9.35
C LEU A 131 -4.68 -8.56 -8.17
N PHE A 132 -3.97 -8.86 -7.08
CA PHE A 132 -4.53 -9.26 -5.80
C PHE A 132 -3.92 -8.41 -4.67
N TYR A 133 -4.71 -7.53 -4.08
CA TYR A 133 -4.37 -6.73 -2.91
C TYR A 133 -4.92 -7.41 -1.66
N THR A 134 -4.04 -8.06 -0.90
CA THR A 134 -4.39 -9.03 0.15
C THR A 134 -4.86 -8.38 1.45
N GLN A 135 -4.49 -7.12 1.69
CA GLN A 135 -4.69 -6.42 2.97
C GLN A 135 -5.84 -5.41 2.94
N GLY A 136 -6.61 -5.36 1.84
CA GLY A 136 -7.72 -4.44 1.67
C GLY A 136 -7.43 -3.25 0.75
N ASP A 137 -8.24 -2.21 0.87
CA ASP A 137 -8.14 -0.95 0.09
C ASP A 137 -8.60 0.23 0.96
N TYR A 138 -7.78 1.28 1.06
CA TYR A 138 -8.17 2.52 1.74
C TYR A 138 -9.39 3.21 1.12
N GLY A 139 -9.75 2.90 -0.11
CA GLY A 139 -10.95 3.38 -0.79
C GLY A 139 -12.23 2.68 -0.36
N LEU A 140 -12.17 1.75 0.59
CA LEU A 140 -13.31 0.96 1.02
C LEU A 140 -13.57 1.07 2.51
N PHE A 141 -14.86 1.18 2.87
CA PHE A 141 -15.33 0.95 4.23
C PHE A 141 -15.83 -0.49 4.40
N GLN A 142 -15.77 -0.98 5.64
CA GLN A 142 -16.42 -2.21 6.09
C GLN A 142 -17.12 -1.98 7.43
N CYS A 143 -18.04 -2.85 7.81
CA CYS A 143 -18.63 -2.84 9.15
C CYS A 143 -17.54 -3.12 10.20
N SER A 144 -17.45 -2.32 11.24
CA SER A 144 -16.46 -2.50 12.33
C SER A 144 -16.67 -3.78 13.15
N GLU A 145 -17.92 -4.26 13.19
CA GLU A 145 -18.31 -5.58 13.71
C GLU A 145 -18.96 -6.34 12.54
N PRO A 146 -18.20 -7.12 11.75
CA PRO A 146 -18.63 -7.62 10.47
C PRO A 146 -19.97 -8.35 10.51
N CYS A 147 -21.06 -7.66 10.17
CA CYS A 147 -22.38 -8.25 10.02
C CYS A 147 -22.56 -8.88 8.62
N CYS A 148 -21.69 -8.57 7.70
CA CYS A 148 -21.59 -9.07 6.33
C CYS A 148 -20.15 -9.00 5.86
N GLN A 149 -19.83 -9.65 4.75
CA GLN A 149 -18.52 -9.60 4.08
C GLN A 149 -18.56 -8.61 2.88
N GLU A 150 -19.29 -7.51 3.01
CA GLU A 150 -19.39 -6.48 1.98
C GLU A 150 -18.52 -5.30 2.33
N THR A 151 -17.98 -4.69 1.29
CA THR A 151 -17.22 -3.43 1.35
C THR A 151 -17.95 -2.33 0.58
N PHE A 152 -17.71 -1.07 0.95
CA PHE A 152 -18.44 0.08 0.44
C PHE A 152 -17.46 1.18 0.03
N ASP A 153 -17.66 1.75 -1.16
CA ASP A 153 -16.86 2.89 -1.63
C ASP A 153 -16.94 4.07 -0.65
N ASN A 154 -15.79 4.70 -0.41
CA ASN A 154 -15.70 5.77 0.60
C ASN A 154 -15.26 7.14 0.05
N GLU A 155 -14.95 7.26 -1.25
CA GLU A 155 -14.36 8.47 -1.82
C GLU A 155 -15.16 9.73 -1.50
N LYS A 156 -16.47 9.68 -1.73
CA LYS A 156 -17.36 10.81 -1.49
C LYS A 156 -17.37 11.24 -0.03
N THR A 157 -17.41 10.27 0.89
CA THR A 157 -17.46 10.52 2.32
C THR A 157 -16.13 11.07 2.83
N VAL A 158 -15.01 10.44 2.42
CA VAL A 158 -13.67 10.90 2.79
C VAL A 158 -13.40 12.30 2.26
N ARG A 159 -13.80 12.59 1.03
CA ARG A 159 -13.70 13.95 0.47
C ARG A 159 -14.49 14.99 1.28
N ALA A 160 -15.74 14.69 1.62
CA ALA A 160 -16.55 15.56 2.46
C ALA A 160 -15.93 15.79 3.84
N MET A 161 -15.33 14.74 4.43
CA MET A 161 -14.63 14.84 5.71
C MET A 161 -13.43 15.79 5.66
N VAL A 162 -12.57 15.70 4.63
CA VAL A 162 -11.39 16.58 4.52
C VAL A 162 -11.81 18.02 4.20
N GLU A 163 -12.82 18.23 3.35
CA GLU A 163 -13.37 19.55 3.06
C GLU A 163 -13.98 20.20 4.32
N ALA A 164 -14.70 19.44 5.15
CA ALA A 164 -15.24 19.92 6.43
C ALA A 164 -14.17 20.34 7.44
N GLN A 165 -12.95 19.83 7.31
CA GLN A 165 -11.79 20.23 8.12
C GLN A 165 -11.09 21.49 7.58
N GLY A 166 -11.59 22.09 6.50
CA GLY A 166 -11.04 23.29 5.88
C GLY A 166 -10.03 23.03 4.76
N PHE A 167 -9.79 21.77 4.39
CA PHE A 167 -8.94 21.46 3.24
C PHE A 167 -9.65 21.76 1.93
N THR A 168 -8.88 22.12 0.92
CA THR A 168 -9.37 22.27 -0.46
C THR A 168 -8.89 21.06 -1.29
N VAL A 169 -9.81 20.51 -2.08
CA VAL A 169 -9.52 19.44 -3.02
C VAL A 169 -9.67 19.98 -4.45
N ALA A 170 -8.54 20.18 -5.13
CA ALA A 170 -8.50 20.64 -6.52
C ALA A 170 -7.55 19.75 -7.33
N ASP A 171 -7.98 19.33 -8.51
CA ASP A 171 -7.20 18.48 -9.42
C ASP A 171 -6.60 17.22 -8.74
N GLY A 172 -7.36 16.62 -7.79
CA GLY A 172 -6.91 15.46 -7.02
C GLY A 172 -5.93 15.77 -5.89
N VAL A 173 -5.52 17.02 -5.71
CA VAL A 173 -4.55 17.43 -4.69
C VAL A 173 -5.27 17.97 -3.45
N LEU A 174 -4.86 17.48 -2.28
CA LEU A 174 -5.32 17.97 -0.98
C LEU A 174 -4.43 19.14 -0.53
N THR A 175 -5.03 20.32 -0.36
CA THR A 175 -4.31 21.51 0.07
C THR A 175 -4.84 21.98 1.43
N PRO A 176 -3.96 22.21 2.43
CA PRO A 176 -4.38 22.71 3.74
C PRO A 176 -4.94 24.13 3.65
N PRO A 177 -5.74 24.57 4.64
CA PRO A 177 -6.21 25.95 4.69
C PRO A 177 -5.04 26.93 4.79
N THR A 178 -5.12 28.04 4.05
CA THR A 178 -4.05 29.07 3.97
C THR A 178 -4.08 30.07 5.12
N ASP A 179 -5.20 30.17 5.81
CA ASP A 179 -5.51 31.24 6.80
C ASP A 179 -5.85 30.68 8.19
N GLY A 180 -5.61 29.41 8.45
CA GLY A 180 -5.94 28.80 9.72
C GLY A 180 -5.40 27.40 9.94
N THR A 181 -5.63 26.89 11.15
CA THR A 181 -5.36 25.48 11.50
C THR A 181 -6.54 24.63 11.05
N PRO A 182 -6.31 23.45 10.42
CA PRO A 182 -7.37 22.53 10.09
C PRO A 182 -8.19 22.14 11.31
N THR A 183 -9.49 21.97 11.15
CA THR A 183 -10.35 21.44 12.21
C THR A 183 -9.96 20.00 12.51
N MET A 184 -9.90 19.65 13.80
CA MET A 184 -9.39 18.39 14.30
C MET A 184 -10.48 17.35 14.54
N ALA A 185 -11.70 17.65 14.15
CA ALA A 185 -12.85 16.76 14.22
C ALA A 185 -13.69 16.91 12.96
N VAL A 186 -14.25 15.82 12.45
CA VAL A 186 -15.25 15.87 11.38
C VAL A 186 -16.63 16.07 12.00
N PRO A 187 -17.60 16.65 11.26
CA PRO A 187 -18.99 16.67 11.69
C PRO A 187 -19.53 15.25 11.93
N SER A 188 -20.32 15.07 13.02
CA SER A 188 -20.86 13.75 13.40
C SER A 188 -21.76 13.12 12.33
N GLU A 189 -22.41 13.96 11.48
CA GLU A 189 -23.24 13.51 10.37
C GLU A 189 -22.43 12.86 9.23
N LEU A 190 -21.11 13.05 9.20
CA LEU A 190 -20.21 12.39 8.23
C LEU A 190 -19.66 11.06 8.74
N LEU A 191 -19.91 10.69 10.00
CA LEU A 191 -19.44 9.42 10.53
C LEU A 191 -20.12 8.25 9.79
N PRO A 192 -19.35 7.31 9.19
CA PRO A 192 -19.93 6.27 8.39
C PRO A 192 -20.61 5.19 9.23
N GLY A 193 -21.87 4.92 8.91
CA GLY A 193 -22.67 3.85 9.50
C GLY A 193 -22.95 2.71 8.53
N CYS A 194 -22.87 1.48 9.01
CA CYS A 194 -23.13 0.30 8.19
C CYS A 194 -24.59 0.30 7.70
N PRO A 195 -24.84 0.19 6.38
CA PRO A 195 -26.19 0.21 5.83
C PRO A 195 -27.05 -0.99 6.24
N HIS A 196 -26.43 -2.10 6.68
CA HIS A 196 -27.15 -3.30 7.10
C HIS A 196 -27.54 -3.29 8.58
N CYS A 197 -26.66 -2.83 9.47
CA CYS A 197 -26.89 -2.94 10.93
C CYS A 197 -26.81 -1.62 11.68
N GLY A 198 -26.47 -0.51 11.01
CA GLY A 198 -26.34 0.82 11.62
C GLY A 198 -25.11 1.02 12.52
N ARG A 199 -24.29 -0.01 12.76
CA ARG A 199 -23.06 0.11 13.56
C ARG A 199 -22.02 0.96 12.82
N PRO A 200 -21.05 1.54 13.54
CA PRO A 200 -19.96 2.27 12.92
C PRO A 200 -19.25 1.44 11.85
N MET A 201 -18.73 2.10 10.84
CA MET A 201 -17.84 1.48 9.86
C MET A 201 -16.38 1.81 10.19
N THR A 202 -15.48 1.04 9.61
CA THR A 202 -14.03 1.25 9.63
C THR A 202 -13.47 1.10 8.22
N MET A 203 -12.19 1.36 8.02
CA MET A 203 -11.50 1.09 6.75
C MET A 203 -11.43 -0.42 6.50
N ASN A 204 -11.48 -0.83 5.23
CA ASN A 204 -11.15 -2.19 4.85
C ASN A 204 -9.62 -2.37 4.89
N LEU A 205 -9.10 -2.56 6.09
CA LEU A 205 -7.69 -2.73 6.41
C LEU A 205 -7.53 -3.97 7.30
N ARG A 206 -6.71 -4.92 6.86
CA ARG A 206 -6.40 -6.14 7.63
C ARG A 206 -5.41 -5.82 8.76
N CYS A 207 -5.90 -5.33 9.87
CA CYS A 207 -5.14 -5.10 11.10
C CYS A 207 -5.52 -6.03 12.25
N ASP A 208 -6.64 -6.73 12.13
CA ASP A 208 -7.19 -7.67 13.11
C ASP A 208 -7.96 -8.81 12.42
N ASP A 209 -8.71 -9.59 13.19
CA ASP A 209 -9.54 -10.72 12.76
C ASP A 209 -10.92 -10.31 12.20
N LYS A 210 -11.23 -9.01 12.18
CA LYS A 210 -12.50 -8.46 11.69
C LYS A 210 -12.45 -8.00 10.22
N PHE A 211 -11.39 -8.30 9.52
CA PHE A 211 -11.24 -7.94 8.11
C PHE A 211 -12.32 -8.59 7.24
N ALA A 212 -13.03 -7.79 6.45
CA ALA A 212 -14.01 -8.28 5.51
C ALA A 212 -13.33 -8.70 4.19
N GLU A 213 -13.43 -9.98 3.88
CA GLU A 213 -13.02 -10.55 2.58
C GLU A 213 -14.25 -10.58 1.68
N ASP A 214 -14.43 -9.54 0.87
CA ASP A 214 -15.57 -9.46 -0.02
C ASP A 214 -15.46 -10.41 -1.23
N GLU A 215 -16.51 -10.47 -2.03
CA GLU A 215 -16.55 -11.30 -3.24
C GLU A 215 -15.41 -10.94 -4.22
N GLY A 216 -15.06 -9.67 -4.31
CA GLY A 216 -13.95 -9.19 -5.14
C GLY A 216 -12.59 -9.68 -4.65
N TRP A 217 -12.38 -9.70 -3.33
CA TRP A 217 -11.18 -10.25 -2.70
C TRP A 217 -11.03 -11.75 -2.99
N HIS A 218 -12.10 -12.54 -2.77
CA HIS A 218 -12.08 -13.99 -3.05
C HIS A 218 -11.84 -14.28 -4.54
N ALA A 219 -12.49 -13.54 -5.44
CA ALA A 219 -12.27 -13.69 -6.88
C ALA A 219 -10.82 -13.33 -7.29
N ALA A 220 -10.17 -12.37 -6.63
CA ALA A 220 -8.78 -12.04 -6.88
C ALA A 220 -7.82 -13.12 -6.35
N ALA A 221 -8.10 -13.67 -5.17
CA ALA A 221 -7.35 -14.80 -4.60
C ALA A 221 -7.40 -16.03 -5.52
N GLU A 222 -8.61 -16.40 -6.01
CA GLU A 222 -8.79 -17.51 -6.95
C GLU A 222 -7.99 -17.30 -8.26
N ARG A 223 -7.99 -16.09 -8.82
CA ARG A 223 -7.20 -15.78 -10.01
C ARG A 223 -5.70 -15.93 -9.75
N TYR A 224 -5.21 -15.51 -8.60
CA TYR A 224 -3.81 -15.67 -8.21
C TYR A 224 -3.43 -17.16 -8.07
N GLU A 225 -4.23 -17.94 -7.35
CA GLU A 225 -4.01 -19.37 -7.19
C GLU A 225 -4.03 -20.10 -8.54
N ASN A 226 -4.97 -19.75 -9.42
CA ASN A 226 -5.04 -20.30 -10.76
C ASN A 226 -3.82 -19.91 -11.60
N PHE A 227 -3.32 -18.68 -11.48
CA PHE A 227 -2.09 -18.24 -12.16
C PHE A 227 -0.91 -19.11 -11.76
N LEU A 228 -0.70 -19.34 -10.47
CA LEU A 228 0.37 -20.18 -9.96
C LEU A 228 0.22 -21.65 -10.39
N ARG A 229 -0.96 -22.21 -10.23
CA ARG A 229 -1.26 -23.61 -10.55
C ARG A 229 -1.05 -23.93 -12.02
N THR A 230 -1.44 -23.05 -12.92
CA THR A 230 -1.32 -23.26 -14.38
C THR A 230 0.11 -23.08 -14.89
N ARG A 231 1.02 -22.54 -14.07
CA ARG A 231 2.43 -22.29 -14.40
C ARG A 231 3.39 -23.12 -13.55
N ASP A 232 2.84 -24.08 -12.81
CA ASP A 232 3.67 -24.99 -12.03
C ASP A 232 4.67 -25.74 -12.91
N GLY A 233 5.92 -25.83 -12.47
CA GLY A 233 7.03 -26.42 -13.22
C GLY A 233 7.48 -25.65 -14.47
N GLN A 234 6.94 -24.46 -14.74
CA GLN A 234 7.40 -23.56 -15.80
C GLN A 234 8.53 -22.65 -15.32
N LYS A 235 9.11 -21.85 -16.23
CA LYS A 235 10.04 -20.78 -15.88
C LYS A 235 9.28 -19.64 -15.27
N LEU A 236 9.45 -19.42 -13.95
CA LEU A 236 8.81 -18.37 -13.18
C LEU A 236 9.86 -17.44 -12.59
N LEU A 237 9.63 -16.16 -12.67
CA LEU A 237 10.33 -15.16 -11.88
C LEU A 237 9.45 -14.72 -10.73
N PHE A 238 9.88 -14.96 -9.51
CA PHE A 238 9.33 -14.39 -8.30
C PHE A 238 10.10 -13.12 -7.97
N LEU A 239 9.57 -11.97 -8.40
CA LEU A 239 10.19 -10.67 -8.17
C LEU A 239 9.59 -10.00 -6.93
N GLU A 240 10.39 -9.94 -5.89
CA GLU A 240 10.04 -9.29 -4.61
C GLU A 240 10.64 -7.88 -4.55
N LEU A 241 9.81 -6.90 -4.23
CA LEU A 241 10.19 -5.49 -4.12
C LEU A 241 9.83 -4.96 -2.72
N GLY A 242 10.81 -4.79 -1.85
CA GLY A 242 10.69 -4.12 -0.56
C GLY A 242 9.95 -4.88 0.53
N VAL A 243 9.77 -6.20 0.46
CA VAL A 243 9.11 -6.97 1.53
C VAL A 243 9.98 -7.00 2.80
N GLY A 244 9.50 -6.35 3.85
CA GLY A 244 10.13 -6.36 5.16
C GLY A 244 9.80 -7.60 5.99
N TYR A 245 10.46 -7.71 7.15
CA TYR A 245 10.22 -8.80 8.09
C TYR A 245 8.97 -8.60 8.97
N ASN A 246 8.21 -7.51 8.80
CA ASN A 246 6.98 -7.29 9.56
C ASN A 246 5.84 -8.23 9.12
N THR A 247 5.73 -8.51 7.81
CA THR A 247 4.68 -9.40 7.25
C THR A 247 5.22 -10.37 6.20
N PRO A 248 6.31 -11.11 6.48
CA PRO A 248 6.97 -11.96 5.47
C PRO A 248 6.14 -13.18 5.10
N VAL A 249 5.17 -13.54 5.92
CA VAL A 249 4.35 -14.77 5.77
C VAL A 249 3.43 -14.75 4.56
N ILE A 250 3.02 -13.56 4.10
CA ILE A 250 2.09 -13.42 2.98
C ILE A 250 2.84 -13.59 1.65
N ILE A 251 4.09 -13.14 1.58
CA ILE A 251 4.82 -12.94 0.33
C ILE A 251 6.19 -13.60 0.35
N LYS A 252 7.12 -13.11 1.16
CA LYS A 252 8.52 -13.54 1.17
C LYS A 252 8.65 -15.05 1.34
N TYR A 253 8.06 -15.60 2.38
CA TYR A 253 8.16 -17.04 2.64
C TYR A 253 7.46 -17.92 1.59
N PRO A 254 6.25 -17.60 1.09
CA PRO A 254 5.67 -18.30 -0.05
C PRO A 254 6.57 -18.29 -1.28
N PHE A 255 7.17 -17.17 -1.65
CA PHE A 255 8.04 -17.08 -2.83
C PHE A 255 9.30 -17.89 -2.69
N LEU A 256 9.96 -17.81 -1.56
CA LEU A 256 11.14 -18.63 -1.27
C LEU A 256 10.80 -20.11 -1.37
N ARG A 257 9.66 -20.55 -0.79
CA ARG A 257 9.20 -21.96 -0.86
C ARG A 257 8.84 -22.40 -2.29
N MET A 258 8.13 -21.56 -3.04
CA MET A 258 7.77 -21.87 -4.42
C MET A 258 9.01 -21.92 -5.32
N THR A 259 9.99 -21.04 -5.08
CA THR A 259 11.27 -21.10 -5.80
C THR A 259 12.05 -22.38 -5.45
N ALA A 260 12.06 -22.79 -4.18
CA ALA A 260 12.69 -24.04 -3.77
C ALA A 260 12.02 -25.26 -4.42
N GLY A 261 10.69 -25.28 -4.48
CA GLY A 261 9.90 -26.36 -5.07
C GLY A 261 9.96 -26.46 -6.59
N ASN A 262 10.27 -25.37 -7.31
CA ASN A 262 10.34 -25.35 -8.77
C ASN A 262 11.78 -25.08 -9.24
N PRO A 263 12.51 -26.08 -9.76
CA PRO A 263 13.91 -25.93 -10.18
C PRO A 263 14.11 -24.97 -11.37
N LYS A 264 13.04 -24.61 -12.08
CA LYS A 264 13.07 -23.63 -13.19
C LYS A 264 12.72 -22.22 -12.74
N ALA A 265 12.32 -22.04 -11.49
CA ALA A 265 11.98 -20.72 -10.94
C ALA A 265 13.24 -19.97 -10.51
N THR A 266 13.19 -18.65 -10.66
CA THR A 266 14.18 -17.69 -10.17
C THR A 266 13.51 -16.78 -9.14
N TYR A 267 14.20 -16.49 -8.06
CA TYR A 267 13.80 -15.51 -7.09
C TYR A 267 14.64 -14.24 -7.28
N ALA A 268 14.00 -13.08 -7.32
CA ALA A 268 14.70 -11.79 -7.33
C ALA A 268 14.15 -10.91 -6.20
N CYS A 269 15.04 -10.32 -5.42
CA CYS A 269 14.68 -9.45 -4.30
C CYS A 269 15.40 -8.11 -4.43
N ILE A 270 14.64 -7.02 -4.52
CA ILE A 270 15.16 -5.67 -4.41
C ILE A 270 14.68 -5.11 -3.08
N ASN A 271 15.62 -4.90 -2.14
CA ASN A 271 15.27 -4.43 -0.81
C ASN A 271 16.47 -3.76 -0.15
N MET A 272 16.30 -2.54 0.33
CA MET A 272 17.35 -1.80 0.99
C MET A 272 17.63 -2.37 2.39
N GLY A 273 18.83 -2.92 2.59
CA GLY A 273 19.30 -3.47 3.85
C GLY A 273 18.68 -4.81 4.28
N GLN A 274 17.74 -5.39 3.48
CA GLN A 274 17.03 -6.63 3.83
C GLN A 274 16.93 -7.64 2.66
N ALA A 275 17.70 -7.44 1.60
CA ALA A 275 17.75 -8.40 0.50
C ALA A 275 18.37 -9.72 0.96
N SER A 276 17.59 -10.80 0.92
CA SER A 276 18.03 -12.11 1.43
C SER A 276 17.31 -13.25 0.72
N THR A 277 17.91 -14.44 0.76
CA THR A 277 17.36 -15.67 0.18
C THR A 277 17.67 -16.88 1.06
N LEU A 278 17.15 -18.05 0.71
CA LEU A 278 17.49 -19.33 1.32
C LEU A 278 18.74 -19.90 0.64
N ARG A 279 19.61 -20.54 1.42
CA ARG A 279 20.85 -21.19 0.92
C ARG A 279 20.58 -22.19 -0.22
N GLU A 280 19.48 -22.92 -0.15
CA GLU A 280 19.12 -23.94 -1.14
C GLU A 280 18.74 -23.40 -2.53
N ILE A 281 18.42 -22.09 -2.63
CA ILE A 281 18.07 -21.42 -3.89
C ILE A 281 19.02 -20.29 -4.24
N GLU A 282 20.14 -20.16 -3.56
CA GLU A 282 21.09 -19.04 -3.72
C GLU A 282 21.57 -18.90 -5.18
N GLU A 283 21.90 -19.99 -5.85
CA GLU A 283 22.32 -20.00 -7.27
C GLU A 283 21.19 -19.58 -8.25
N ARG A 284 19.94 -19.58 -7.81
CA ARG A 284 18.75 -19.17 -8.55
C ARG A 284 18.12 -17.90 -7.98
N SER A 285 18.92 -17.13 -7.25
CA SER A 285 18.47 -15.90 -6.62
C SER A 285 19.28 -14.70 -7.10
N ILE A 286 18.59 -13.57 -7.31
CA ILE A 286 19.18 -12.27 -7.62
C ILE A 286 18.82 -11.35 -6.47
N LEU A 287 19.83 -10.94 -5.71
CA LEU A 287 19.66 -10.05 -4.57
C LEU A 287 20.23 -8.67 -4.90
N ILE A 288 19.40 -7.65 -4.78
CA ILE A 288 19.80 -6.27 -5.02
C ILE A 288 19.51 -5.48 -3.75
N ASP A 289 20.56 -5.09 -3.04
CA ASP A 289 20.46 -4.18 -1.91
C ASP A 289 20.46 -2.74 -2.42
N GLY A 290 19.29 -2.11 -2.45
CA GLY A 290 19.16 -0.78 -3.01
C GLY A 290 17.73 -0.22 -3.01
N ASP A 291 17.64 1.07 -3.33
CA ASP A 291 16.34 1.75 -3.52
C ASP A 291 15.63 1.24 -4.77
N ILE A 292 14.38 0.84 -4.63
CA ILE A 292 13.58 0.24 -5.72
C ILE A 292 13.45 1.21 -6.90
N THR A 293 13.22 2.49 -6.65
CA THR A 293 13.09 3.50 -7.71
C THR A 293 14.38 3.61 -8.52
N ALA A 294 15.52 3.69 -7.81
CA ALA A 294 16.83 3.79 -8.47
C ALA A 294 17.15 2.54 -9.31
N VAL A 295 16.83 1.34 -8.80
CA VAL A 295 17.04 0.09 -9.54
C VAL A 295 16.16 0.03 -10.78
N ILE A 296 14.87 0.37 -10.70
CA ILE A 296 13.94 0.40 -11.84
C ILE A 296 14.38 1.43 -12.88
N GLU A 297 14.79 2.62 -12.47
CA GLU A 297 15.32 3.64 -13.36
C GLU A 297 16.58 3.17 -14.13
N GLU A 298 17.48 2.47 -13.47
CA GLU A 298 18.68 1.90 -14.10
C GLU A 298 18.30 0.79 -15.10
N MET A 299 17.36 -0.07 -14.75
CA MET A 299 16.86 -1.09 -15.66
C MET A 299 16.25 -0.49 -16.94
N LYS A 300 15.48 0.61 -16.83
CA LYS A 300 14.91 1.33 -17.97
C LYS A 300 15.98 1.89 -18.89
N LYS A 301 17.02 2.54 -18.35
CA LYS A 301 18.13 3.06 -19.14
C LYS A 301 18.76 1.95 -19.95
N THR A 302 19.09 0.83 -19.31
CA THR A 302 19.71 -0.33 -19.96
C THR A 302 18.80 -0.97 -21.01
N ALA A 303 17.48 -1.04 -20.78
CA ALA A 303 16.52 -1.56 -21.76
C ALA A 303 16.37 -0.66 -22.99
N SER A 304 16.52 0.66 -22.85
CA SER A 304 16.40 1.63 -23.93
C SER A 304 17.61 1.65 -24.88
N TYR A 305 18.73 1.04 -24.51
CA TYR A 305 19.94 0.93 -25.34
C TYR A 305 19.99 -0.34 -26.24
N LYS A 306 18.98 -1.19 -26.17
CA LYS A 306 18.82 -2.39 -27.02
C LYS A 306 17.62 -2.25 -27.94
#